data_e9e491c2097a7bc8153d142dac435b16
#
_entry.id   e9e491c2097a7bc8153d142dac435b16
#
_cell.length_a   1.000
_cell.length_b   1.000
_cell.length_c   1.000
_cell.angle_alpha   90.00
_cell.angle_beta   90.00
_cell.angle_gamma   90.00
#
_symmetry.space_group_name_H-M   'P 1'
#
loop_
_entity.id
_entity.type
_entity.pdbx_description
1 polymer ?
#
loop_
_entity_poly.entity_id
_entity_poly.type
_entity_poly.pdbx_seq_one_letter_code
_entity_poly.pdbx_strand_id
1 'polypeptide(L)'
;MMKKNISWMVFLLLMTAACAQAAPQLTNVTADGESLHAGKGWTVSFETTEGGALAMQLRGTKGETVDLGATQVDAGSGQLVWDGVLPDGSEAADGVYTVAVQLRNYWGEESEESLLPLTIGETNAAVSGVPDTLDLNSLDIQEAQIWEGGIEEAQVWDEGETANGEPTADENGRRPVPQATSFWDMNPDEYDLTDPDHQQAIWDLMMQPITVMDVGQTEHVYPTFTPGANRKPYEQNCAGELHGQSQGVHVLEEDTDGDGYVLIEAYSNDGTKTDDTYMESLNAKKVQGYVKKSILFEVKPSSKYALLVDKLRQKLYIFEAGAIIGELDVSTGLNNAKQPYNESPAGEYITVSKVGDFKAGSGTIGRFAIRINGGTLLHEVLHDTAKDGTRIYTAYEPQLGMKASHGCIRIQRKANAQGQNMQWLWNNLENKTKVFIWDDQGRQMYEPELPDSNLQLYRNPNGGSNYHVDENCSGVKSQYLPLTGDFTYGDLEKDEFKKLTPCSFCGAPVRPETLYERYVFEAEQIGAEVTDEVKAKFGIE
;
A
#
# COMPACT_ATOMS: atom_id res chain seq x y z
N MET A 1 -1.86 50.93 -3.45
CA MET A 1 -2.45 49.70 -3.97
C MET A 1 -1.36 48.81 -4.54
N MET A 2 -0.59 48.12 -3.72
CA MET A 2 0.39 47.09 -4.14
C MET A 2 1.11 46.56 -2.90
N LYS A 3 0.45 45.76 -2.06
CA LYS A 3 1.08 45.04 -0.93
C LYS A 3 0.21 43.87 -0.40
N LYS A 4 -0.49 43.14 -1.27
CA LYS A 4 -1.27 41.97 -0.81
C LYS A 4 -0.98 40.62 -1.51
N ASN A 5 -0.04 40.56 -2.45
CA ASN A 5 0.20 39.34 -3.25
C ASN A 5 1.51 38.58 -2.95
N ILE A 6 2.23 38.93 -1.87
CA ILE A 6 3.50 38.25 -1.55
C ILE A 6 3.34 37.15 -0.48
N SER A 7 2.23 37.16 0.27
CA SER A 7 2.04 36.18 1.38
C SER A 7 1.66 34.76 0.92
N TRP A 8 0.96 34.63 -0.20
CA TRP A 8 0.52 33.32 -0.71
C TRP A 8 1.63 32.54 -1.43
N MET A 9 2.55 33.26 -2.06
CA MET A 9 3.66 32.62 -2.78
C MET A 9 4.75 32.07 -1.85
N VAL A 10 4.86 32.59 -0.62
CA VAL A 10 5.81 32.10 0.38
C VAL A 10 5.26 30.86 1.09
N PHE A 11 3.93 30.71 1.21
CA PHE A 11 3.32 29.51 1.81
C PHE A 11 3.35 28.31 0.84
N LEU A 12 3.24 28.55 -0.47
CA LEU A 12 3.37 27.51 -1.49
C LEU A 12 4.81 27.04 -1.67
N LEU A 13 5.81 27.91 -1.42
CA LEU A 13 7.23 27.54 -1.54
C LEU A 13 7.76 26.76 -0.33
N LEU A 14 7.08 26.81 0.82
CA LEU A 14 7.46 26.07 2.03
C LEU A 14 6.86 24.65 2.08
N MET A 15 5.87 24.33 1.23
CA MET A 15 5.35 22.97 1.08
C MET A 15 6.14 22.11 0.06
N THR A 16 7.07 22.69 -0.69
CA THR A 16 7.94 21.98 -1.64
C THR A 16 9.31 21.58 -1.07
N ALA A 17 9.51 21.64 0.24
CA ALA A 17 10.56 20.85 0.85
C ALA A 17 10.06 19.40 0.83
N ALA A 18 10.20 18.75 -0.33
CA ALA A 18 10.13 17.30 -0.43
C ALA A 18 11.01 16.76 0.70
N CYS A 19 10.42 16.07 1.65
CA CYS A 19 11.18 15.22 2.55
C CYS A 19 11.88 14.21 1.65
N ALA A 20 13.11 14.49 1.26
CA ALA A 20 14.00 13.46 0.78
C ALA A 20 14.08 12.47 1.95
N GLN A 21 13.47 11.31 1.77
CA GLN A 21 13.55 10.21 2.71
C GLN A 21 15.03 9.85 2.80
N ALA A 22 15.58 9.75 3.99
CA ALA A 22 16.95 9.28 4.12
C ALA A 22 16.97 7.82 3.67
N ALA A 23 17.89 7.48 2.76
CA ALA A 23 18.07 6.09 2.32
C ALA A 23 18.21 5.15 3.54
N PRO A 24 17.66 3.93 3.45
CA PRO A 24 17.79 2.96 4.53
C PRO A 24 19.27 2.73 4.86
N GLN A 25 19.57 2.55 6.13
CA GLN A 25 20.93 2.25 6.53
C GLN A 25 21.07 0.74 6.73
N LEU A 26 22.01 0.16 6.02
CA LEU A 26 22.46 -1.21 6.19
C LEU A 26 23.89 -1.15 6.79
N THR A 27 24.04 -1.60 8.02
CA THR A 27 25.30 -1.47 8.77
C THR A 27 25.71 -2.79 9.40
N ASN A 28 26.95 -2.88 9.85
CA ASN A 28 27.51 -4.08 10.49
C ASN A 28 27.33 -5.35 9.66
N VAL A 29 27.42 -5.21 8.32
CA VAL A 29 27.32 -6.34 7.41
C VAL A 29 28.60 -7.15 7.47
N THR A 30 28.50 -8.38 7.96
CA THR A 30 29.63 -9.29 8.10
C THR A 30 29.21 -10.71 7.71
N ALA A 31 30.17 -11.49 7.24
CA ALA A 31 29.96 -12.91 7.00
C ALA A 31 30.64 -13.75 8.08
N ASP A 32 30.16 -14.97 8.28
CA ASP A 32 30.73 -15.95 9.23
C ASP A 32 32.05 -16.59 8.72
N GLY A 33 32.48 -16.21 7.49
CA GLY A 33 33.73 -16.59 6.85
C GLY A 33 33.80 -16.10 5.43
N GLU A 34 34.98 -16.24 4.81
CA GLU A 34 35.21 -15.89 3.41
C GLU A 34 35.11 -17.11 2.46
N SER A 35 34.64 -18.26 2.96
CA SER A 35 34.58 -19.49 2.18
C SER A 35 33.30 -20.25 2.41
N LEU A 36 32.66 -20.65 1.33
CA LEU A 36 31.54 -21.58 1.33
C LEU A 36 32.03 -22.97 0.90
N HIS A 37 31.84 -23.96 1.78
CA HIS A 37 32.12 -25.36 1.50
C HIS A 37 30.83 -26.14 1.27
N ALA A 38 30.89 -27.11 0.37
CA ALA A 38 29.75 -27.98 0.03
C ALA A 38 29.05 -28.51 1.32
N GLY A 39 27.73 -28.31 1.38
CA GLY A 39 26.87 -28.76 2.49
C GLY A 39 26.93 -27.91 3.76
N LYS A 40 27.56 -26.74 3.74
CA LYS A 40 27.53 -25.76 4.82
C LYS A 40 26.91 -24.46 4.30
N GLY A 41 25.99 -23.88 5.06
CA GLY A 41 25.47 -22.55 4.75
C GLY A 41 26.53 -21.48 5.03
N TRP A 42 26.47 -20.37 4.30
CA TRP A 42 27.25 -19.15 4.50
C TRP A 42 26.34 -18.07 5.08
N THR A 43 26.67 -17.57 6.25
CA THR A 43 25.81 -16.69 7.02
C THR A 43 26.27 -15.25 6.91
N VAL A 44 25.36 -14.37 6.51
CA VAL A 44 25.55 -12.92 6.52
C VAL A 44 24.78 -12.34 7.69
N SER A 45 25.46 -11.66 8.60
CA SER A 45 24.89 -10.90 9.71
C SER A 45 24.86 -9.43 9.37
N PHE A 46 23.81 -8.73 9.77
CA PHE A 46 23.61 -7.32 9.44
C PHE A 46 22.76 -6.60 10.50
N GLU A 47 22.77 -5.27 10.42
CA GLU A 47 21.83 -4.39 11.14
C GLU A 47 21.17 -3.42 10.16
N THR A 48 19.87 -3.23 10.30
CA THR A 48 19.08 -2.31 9.47
C THR A 48 18.35 -1.28 10.33
N THR A 49 18.24 -0.05 9.83
CA THR A 49 17.47 0.99 10.51
C THR A 49 15.96 0.84 10.28
N GLU A 50 15.56 0.12 9.26
CA GLU A 50 14.16 -0.11 8.88
C GLU A 50 14.02 -1.45 8.17
N GLY A 51 12.78 -1.95 8.07
CA GLY A 51 12.49 -3.18 7.35
C GLY A 51 12.48 -2.97 5.84
N GLY A 52 12.68 -4.05 5.10
CA GLY A 52 12.71 -4.02 3.63
C GLY A 52 13.11 -5.35 3.02
N ALA A 53 13.40 -5.33 1.73
CA ALA A 53 13.95 -6.45 1.00
C ALA A 53 15.49 -6.36 1.01
N LEU A 54 16.14 -7.31 1.67
CA LEU A 54 17.60 -7.43 1.65
C LEU A 54 17.99 -8.33 0.49
N ALA A 55 18.53 -7.73 -0.56
CA ALA A 55 18.96 -8.41 -1.77
C ALA A 55 20.42 -8.84 -1.66
N MET A 56 20.74 -10.01 -2.20
CA MET A 56 22.09 -10.50 -2.35
C MET A 56 22.39 -10.80 -3.83
N GLN A 57 23.57 -10.42 -4.29
CA GLN A 57 24.01 -10.60 -5.65
C GLN A 57 25.44 -11.16 -5.66
N LEU A 58 25.63 -12.27 -6.33
CA LEU A 58 26.94 -12.91 -6.50
C LEU A 58 27.63 -12.33 -7.74
N ARG A 59 28.81 -11.75 -7.56
CA ARG A 59 29.61 -11.15 -8.64
C ARG A 59 30.94 -11.87 -8.80
N GLY A 60 31.15 -12.44 -9.98
CA GLY A 60 32.39 -13.10 -10.33
C GLY A 60 33.48 -12.12 -10.78
N THR A 61 34.72 -12.58 -10.77
CA THR A 61 35.89 -11.76 -11.11
C THR A 61 35.96 -11.32 -12.57
N LYS A 62 35.18 -11.95 -13.46
CA LYS A 62 35.08 -11.60 -14.89
C LYS A 62 33.89 -10.68 -15.21
N GLY A 63 33.18 -10.20 -14.20
CA GLY A 63 32.03 -9.29 -14.35
C GLY A 63 30.69 -10.01 -14.51
N GLU A 64 30.64 -11.32 -14.40
CA GLU A 64 29.40 -12.08 -14.32
C GLU A 64 28.67 -11.74 -13.00
N THR A 65 27.37 -11.62 -13.08
CA THR A 65 26.52 -11.29 -11.93
C THR A 65 25.35 -12.26 -11.90
N VAL A 66 25.09 -12.83 -10.71
CA VAL A 66 23.93 -13.69 -10.47
C VAL A 66 23.16 -13.11 -9.27
N ASP A 67 21.90 -12.85 -9.48
CA ASP A 67 21.00 -12.44 -8.41
C ASP A 67 20.64 -13.66 -7.55
N LEU A 68 20.91 -13.59 -6.25
CA LEU A 68 20.60 -14.67 -5.29
C LEU A 68 19.19 -14.49 -4.68
N GLY A 69 18.47 -13.47 -5.11
CA GLY A 69 17.17 -13.12 -4.60
C GLY A 69 17.22 -12.12 -3.45
N ALA A 70 16.03 -11.81 -2.93
CA ALA A 70 15.86 -10.88 -1.83
C ALA A 70 15.00 -11.49 -0.72
N THR A 71 15.40 -11.26 0.52
CA THR A 71 14.68 -11.71 1.72
C THR A 71 14.12 -10.52 2.46
N GLN A 72 12.85 -10.60 2.85
CA GLN A 72 12.22 -9.59 3.70
C GLN A 72 12.83 -9.64 5.10
N VAL A 73 13.29 -8.48 5.57
CA VAL A 73 13.88 -8.32 6.89
C VAL A 73 13.19 -7.19 7.66
N ASP A 74 13.10 -7.36 8.96
CA ASP A 74 12.61 -6.31 9.86
C ASP A 74 13.76 -5.38 10.28
N ALA A 75 13.42 -4.20 10.80
CA ALA A 75 14.41 -3.30 11.38
C ALA A 75 15.13 -3.96 12.58
N GLY A 76 16.42 -3.77 12.68
CA GLY A 76 17.27 -4.32 13.74
C GLY A 76 18.33 -5.28 13.20
N SER A 77 18.83 -6.14 14.08
CA SER A 77 19.85 -7.14 13.72
C SER A 77 19.20 -8.38 13.10
N GLY A 78 19.80 -8.89 12.04
CA GLY A 78 19.33 -10.09 11.34
C GLY A 78 20.47 -10.94 10.80
N GLN A 79 20.10 -12.12 10.29
CA GLN A 79 21.02 -13.02 9.61
C GLN A 79 20.34 -13.65 8.39
N LEU A 80 21.08 -13.80 7.30
CA LEU A 80 20.71 -14.59 6.13
C LEU A 80 21.69 -15.75 5.99
N VAL A 81 21.18 -16.90 5.62
CA VAL A 81 21.99 -18.09 5.32
C VAL A 81 21.79 -18.44 3.85
N TRP A 82 22.87 -18.52 3.10
CA TRP A 82 22.86 -19.01 1.74
C TRP A 82 23.61 -20.35 1.68
N ASP A 83 22.99 -21.35 1.05
CA ASP A 83 23.49 -22.72 1.00
C ASP A 83 24.35 -23.03 -0.24
N GLY A 84 24.61 -22.01 -1.09
CA GLY A 84 25.37 -22.18 -2.32
C GLY A 84 24.54 -22.56 -3.54
N VAL A 85 23.23 -22.67 -3.39
CA VAL A 85 22.31 -22.98 -4.49
C VAL A 85 21.84 -21.67 -5.15
N LEU A 86 21.91 -21.63 -6.47
CA LEU A 86 21.40 -20.52 -7.28
C LEU A 86 19.88 -20.60 -7.44
N PRO A 87 19.20 -19.49 -7.80
CA PRO A 87 17.75 -19.49 -7.96
C PRO A 87 17.19 -20.47 -9.00
N ASP A 88 18.01 -20.91 -9.94
CA ASP A 88 17.66 -21.95 -10.93
C ASP A 88 17.80 -23.39 -10.40
N GLY A 89 18.19 -23.54 -9.12
CA GLY A 89 18.40 -24.83 -8.47
C GLY A 89 19.77 -25.48 -8.74
N SER A 90 20.65 -24.82 -9.50
CA SER A 90 22.03 -25.29 -9.69
C SER A 90 22.94 -24.86 -8.53
N GLU A 91 24.02 -25.60 -8.29
CA GLU A 91 25.05 -25.18 -7.35
C GLU A 91 25.93 -24.09 -7.99
N ALA A 92 26.29 -23.07 -7.20
CA ALA A 92 27.23 -22.06 -7.65
C ALA A 92 28.61 -22.70 -7.92
N ALA A 93 29.21 -22.31 -9.03
CA ALA A 93 30.48 -22.87 -9.46
C ALA A 93 31.64 -22.50 -8.52
N ASP A 94 32.62 -23.36 -8.40
CA ASP A 94 33.83 -23.06 -7.64
C ASP A 94 34.55 -21.82 -8.19
N GLY A 95 34.91 -20.90 -7.31
CA GLY A 95 35.53 -19.65 -7.72
C GLY A 95 35.65 -18.61 -6.59
N VAL A 96 36.21 -17.47 -6.97
CA VAL A 96 36.29 -16.30 -6.10
C VAL A 96 35.26 -15.28 -6.56
N TYR A 97 34.44 -14.85 -5.60
CA TYR A 97 33.31 -13.97 -5.82
C TYR A 97 33.31 -12.79 -4.84
N THR A 98 32.49 -11.82 -5.14
CA THR A 98 32.07 -10.78 -4.21
C THR A 98 30.56 -10.87 -4.10
N VAL A 99 30.05 -10.97 -2.87
CA VAL A 99 28.60 -10.87 -2.62
C VAL A 99 28.27 -9.43 -2.27
N ALA A 100 27.45 -8.81 -3.12
CA ALA A 100 26.89 -7.50 -2.84
C ALA A 100 25.60 -7.69 -2.06
N VAL A 101 25.46 -6.97 -0.96
CA VAL A 101 24.29 -6.98 -0.08
C VAL A 101 23.73 -5.57 -0.01
N GLN A 102 22.45 -5.42 -0.33
CA GLN A 102 21.79 -4.12 -0.38
C GLN A 102 20.38 -4.23 0.20
N LEU A 103 20.00 -3.28 1.05
CA LEU A 103 18.64 -3.18 1.56
C LEU A 103 17.86 -2.21 0.69
N ARG A 104 16.70 -2.65 0.21
CA ARG A 104 15.67 -1.81 -0.37
C ARG A 104 14.52 -1.72 0.61
N ASN A 105 14.24 -0.51 1.10
CA ASN A 105 13.13 -0.32 2.03
C ASN A 105 11.77 -0.44 1.32
N TYR A 106 10.70 -0.42 2.11
CA TYR A 106 9.33 -0.50 1.59
C TYR A 106 8.91 0.71 0.73
N TRP A 107 9.73 1.76 0.70
CA TRP A 107 9.53 2.96 -0.11
C TRP A 107 10.30 2.92 -1.43
N GLY A 108 11.04 1.83 -1.69
CA GLY A 108 11.87 1.66 -2.87
C GLY A 108 13.23 2.36 -2.79
N GLU A 109 13.59 2.93 -1.64
CA GLU A 109 14.91 3.53 -1.44
C GLU A 109 15.94 2.47 -1.06
N GLU A 110 17.14 2.60 -1.60
CA GLU A 110 18.22 1.62 -1.42
C GLU A 110 19.29 2.15 -0.46
N SER A 111 19.82 1.24 0.35
CA SER A 111 21.02 1.51 1.14
C SER A 111 22.26 1.63 0.27
N GLU A 112 23.35 2.09 0.84
CA GLU A 112 24.66 1.81 0.26
C GLU A 112 24.87 0.30 0.19
N GLU A 113 25.56 -0.14 -0.85
CA GLU A 113 25.87 -1.55 -1.11
C GLU A 113 27.03 -2.00 -0.23
N SER A 114 26.87 -3.12 0.46
CA SER A 114 27.93 -3.76 1.25
C SER A 114 28.51 -4.93 0.45
N LEU A 115 29.83 -4.97 0.33
CA LEU A 115 30.55 -5.97 -0.46
C LEU A 115 31.28 -6.95 0.45
N LEU A 116 31.00 -8.24 0.33
CA LEU A 116 31.60 -9.32 1.10
C LEU A 116 32.38 -10.26 0.19
N PRO A 117 33.65 -10.56 0.48
CA PRO A 117 34.42 -11.56 -0.29
C PRO A 117 33.88 -12.97 0.01
N LEU A 118 33.82 -13.81 -1.03
CA LEU A 118 33.41 -15.20 -0.92
C LEU A 118 34.19 -16.09 -1.87
N THR A 119 34.72 -17.19 -1.37
CA THR A 119 35.33 -18.28 -2.14
C THR A 119 34.43 -19.51 -2.06
N ILE A 120 34.05 -20.07 -3.19
CA ILE A 120 33.27 -21.30 -3.29
C ILE A 120 34.18 -22.44 -3.72
N GLY A 121 34.12 -23.55 -2.98
CA GLY A 121 34.93 -24.74 -3.24
C GLY A 121 36.40 -24.63 -2.78
N GLU A 122 37.22 -25.61 -3.11
CA GLU A 122 38.65 -25.57 -2.83
C GLU A 122 39.39 -24.86 -3.95
N THR A 123 39.88 -23.66 -3.70
CA THR A 123 40.82 -23.03 -4.66
C THR A 123 42.17 -23.68 -4.53
N ASN A 124 42.52 -24.51 -5.48
CA ASN A 124 43.92 -24.92 -5.68
C ASN A 124 44.74 -23.68 -6.09
N ALA A 125 45.48 -23.13 -5.17
CA ALA A 125 46.44 -22.09 -5.44
C ALA A 125 47.54 -22.67 -6.32
N ALA A 126 47.56 -22.30 -7.57
CA ALA A 126 48.59 -22.30 -8.61
C ALA A 126 48.18 -23.05 -9.92
N VAL A 127 47.60 -22.31 -10.84
CA VAL A 127 47.96 -22.50 -12.28
C VAL A 127 47.94 -21.14 -12.96
N SER A 128 49.12 -20.60 -13.18
CA SER A 128 49.38 -19.59 -14.19
C SER A 128 49.28 -20.27 -15.56
N GLY A 129 48.33 -19.86 -16.36
CA GLY A 129 48.26 -20.37 -17.74
C GLY A 129 47.01 -19.82 -18.43
N VAL A 130 47.14 -18.67 -19.05
CA VAL A 130 46.19 -18.13 -20.00
C VAL A 130 46.16 -19.02 -21.22
N PRO A 131 45.01 -19.43 -21.73
CA PRO A 131 44.83 -19.60 -23.17
C PRO A 131 43.95 -18.48 -23.71
N ASP A 132 44.56 -17.77 -24.64
CA ASP A 132 43.90 -16.84 -25.54
C ASP A 132 42.84 -17.53 -26.39
N THR A 133 41.78 -16.72 -26.68
CA THR A 133 40.87 -16.89 -27.81
C THR A 133 39.89 -18.06 -27.79
N LEU A 134 38.67 -17.78 -27.37
CA LEU A 134 37.46 -18.43 -27.88
C LEU A 134 36.94 -17.61 -29.10
N ASP A 135 37.03 -18.26 -30.26
CA ASP A 135 36.54 -17.74 -31.55
C ASP A 135 34.98 -17.78 -31.54
N LEU A 136 34.38 -16.61 -31.46
CA LEU A 136 32.92 -16.43 -31.46
C LEU A 136 32.27 -16.58 -32.86
N ASN A 137 32.99 -17.02 -33.86
CA ASN A 137 32.49 -17.12 -35.23
C ASN A 137 31.99 -18.52 -35.64
N SER A 138 31.81 -19.45 -34.72
CA SER A 138 31.37 -20.82 -35.03
C SER A 138 29.98 -21.20 -34.51
N LEU A 139 29.11 -20.23 -34.20
CA LEU A 139 27.70 -20.53 -33.95
C LEU A 139 26.87 -20.13 -35.17
N ASP A 140 26.47 -21.17 -35.90
CA ASP A 140 25.56 -21.11 -37.04
C ASP A 140 24.17 -20.62 -36.55
N ILE A 141 23.93 -19.32 -36.69
CA ILE A 141 22.61 -18.74 -36.39
C ILE A 141 21.76 -18.91 -37.64
N GLN A 142 20.90 -19.91 -37.64
CA GLN A 142 19.81 -19.97 -38.61
C GLN A 142 18.88 -18.79 -38.35
N GLU A 143 18.71 -17.95 -39.36
CA GLU A 143 17.79 -16.83 -39.40
C GLU A 143 16.37 -17.29 -38.99
N ALA A 144 15.91 -16.85 -37.84
CA ALA A 144 14.52 -16.95 -37.48
C ALA A 144 13.73 -15.97 -38.36
N GLN A 145 12.82 -16.50 -39.15
CA GLN A 145 11.89 -15.71 -39.97
C GLN A 145 11.13 -14.72 -39.06
N ILE A 146 11.25 -13.43 -39.39
CA ILE A 146 10.47 -12.37 -38.81
C ILE A 146 9.01 -12.60 -39.24
N TRP A 147 8.18 -12.99 -38.31
CA TRP A 147 6.74 -12.94 -38.50
C TRP A 147 6.31 -11.47 -38.40
N GLU A 148 5.99 -10.89 -39.55
CA GLU A 148 5.22 -9.65 -39.65
C GLU A 148 3.75 -9.96 -39.28
N GLY A 149 3.50 -10.21 -38.01
CA GLY A 149 2.18 -10.14 -37.38
C GLY A 149 2.09 -8.79 -36.70
N GLY A 150 1.26 -7.90 -37.23
CA GLY A 150 1.00 -6.61 -36.61
C GLY A 150 0.67 -6.79 -35.13
N ILE A 151 1.22 -5.93 -34.33
CA ILE A 151 0.82 -5.73 -32.94
C ILE A 151 -0.64 -5.32 -33.00
N GLU A 152 -1.56 -6.24 -32.74
CA GLU A 152 -2.89 -5.84 -32.32
C GLU A 152 -2.66 -5.08 -31.01
N GLU A 153 -3.02 -3.80 -31.02
CA GLU A 153 -3.02 -2.93 -29.85
C GLU A 153 -3.64 -3.71 -28.71
N ALA A 154 -2.94 -3.73 -27.57
CA ALA A 154 -3.51 -4.22 -26.33
C ALA A 154 -4.91 -3.62 -26.23
N GLN A 155 -5.93 -4.46 -26.22
CA GLN A 155 -7.31 -4.00 -26.10
C GLN A 155 -7.36 -3.24 -24.77
N VAL A 156 -7.34 -1.92 -24.88
CA VAL A 156 -7.96 -1.06 -23.88
C VAL A 156 -9.41 -1.56 -23.88
N TRP A 157 -9.80 -2.20 -22.81
CA TRP A 157 -11.18 -2.59 -22.63
C TRP A 157 -11.99 -1.32 -22.73
N ASP A 158 -12.66 -1.20 -23.88
CA ASP A 158 -13.68 -0.20 -24.13
C ASP A 158 -14.60 -0.24 -22.91
N GLU A 159 -14.78 0.89 -22.26
CA GLU A 159 -15.71 1.05 -21.15
C GLU A 159 -17.06 0.52 -21.66
N GLY A 160 -17.36 -0.74 -21.27
CA GLY A 160 -18.63 -1.34 -21.58
C GLY A 160 -19.69 -0.35 -21.14
N GLU A 161 -20.58 0.01 -22.06
CA GLU A 161 -21.72 0.86 -21.80
C GLU A 161 -22.25 0.56 -20.40
N THR A 162 -22.03 1.49 -19.47
CA THR A 162 -22.69 1.48 -18.19
C THR A 162 -24.18 1.48 -18.50
N ALA A 163 -24.80 0.34 -18.30
CA ALA A 163 -26.25 0.29 -18.27
C ALA A 163 -26.65 1.24 -17.13
N ASN A 164 -26.98 2.48 -17.51
CA ASN A 164 -27.56 3.49 -16.63
C ASN A 164 -28.96 3.02 -16.19
N GLY A 165 -28.99 2.07 -15.26
CA GLY A 165 -30.14 1.69 -14.49
C GLY A 165 -29.67 1.64 -13.06
N GLU A 166 -29.96 2.68 -12.26
CA GLU A 166 -29.90 2.54 -10.81
C GLU A 166 -30.63 1.26 -10.44
N PRO A 167 -30.04 0.37 -9.61
CA PRO A 167 -30.76 -0.79 -9.13
C PRO A 167 -32.03 -0.29 -8.43
N THR A 168 -33.18 -0.56 -9.04
CA THR A 168 -34.47 -0.07 -8.54
C THR A 168 -34.70 -0.74 -7.19
N ALA A 169 -34.75 0.10 -6.14
CA ALA A 169 -35.15 -0.36 -4.83
C ALA A 169 -36.54 -1.03 -4.89
N ASP A 170 -36.73 -2.04 -4.05
CA ASP A 170 -38.05 -2.70 -3.90
C ASP A 170 -39.10 -1.73 -3.36
N GLU A 171 -40.35 -2.19 -3.24
CA GLU A 171 -41.46 -1.41 -2.68
C GLU A 171 -41.23 -0.89 -1.25
N ASN A 172 -40.22 -1.40 -0.55
CA ASN A 172 -39.79 -1.00 0.79
C ASN A 172 -38.54 -0.11 0.77
N GLY A 173 -38.05 0.27 -0.43
CA GLY A 173 -36.85 1.09 -0.58
C GLY A 173 -35.53 0.33 -0.40
N ARG A 174 -35.55 -1.02 -0.38
CA ARG A 174 -34.35 -1.84 -0.28
C ARG A 174 -33.75 -2.13 -1.64
N ARG A 175 -32.46 -1.98 -1.76
CA ARG A 175 -31.72 -2.40 -2.96
C ARG A 175 -31.60 -3.94 -2.98
N PRO A 176 -31.64 -4.58 -4.16
CA PRO A 176 -31.37 -6.01 -4.25
C PRO A 176 -29.94 -6.31 -3.82
N VAL A 177 -29.76 -7.41 -3.08
CA VAL A 177 -28.43 -7.87 -2.68
C VAL A 177 -27.62 -8.23 -3.93
N PRO A 178 -26.43 -7.66 -4.14
CA PRO A 178 -25.58 -7.98 -5.27
C PRO A 178 -25.20 -9.47 -5.30
N GLN A 179 -25.10 -10.03 -6.50
CA GLN A 179 -24.87 -11.46 -6.72
C GLN A 179 -23.41 -11.76 -7.08
N ALA A 180 -22.46 -10.95 -6.59
CA ALA A 180 -21.04 -11.21 -6.78
C ALA A 180 -20.68 -12.60 -6.19
N THR A 181 -19.81 -13.31 -6.88
CA THR A 181 -19.33 -14.65 -6.49
C THR A 181 -17.92 -14.61 -5.91
N SER A 182 -17.21 -13.50 -6.11
CA SER A 182 -15.86 -13.25 -5.60
C SER A 182 -15.63 -11.74 -5.39
N PHE A 183 -14.52 -11.37 -4.76
CA PHE A 183 -14.07 -9.96 -4.71
C PHE A 183 -13.98 -9.32 -6.10
N TRP A 184 -13.61 -10.10 -7.12
CA TRP A 184 -13.21 -9.61 -8.44
C TRP A 184 -14.38 -9.19 -9.33
N ASP A 185 -15.58 -9.68 -9.04
CA ASP A 185 -16.83 -9.31 -9.69
C ASP A 185 -17.72 -8.41 -8.81
N MET A 186 -17.20 -7.90 -7.68
CA MET A 186 -17.91 -6.91 -6.87
C MET A 186 -17.93 -5.54 -7.57
N ASN A 187 -19.11 -4.92 -7.61
CA ASN A 187 -19.25 -3.49 -7.86
C ASN A 187 -19.53 -2.78 -6.52
N PRO A 188 -18.58 -2.04 -5.95
CA PRO A 188 -18.75 -1.41 -4.64
C PRO A 188 -19.97 -0.48 -4.54
N ASP A 189 -20.38 0.16 -5.64
CA ASP A 189 -21.49 1.13 -5.65
C ASP A 189 -22.87 0.47 -5.57
N GLU A 190 -22.94 -0.85 -5.76
CA GLU A 190 -24.17 -1.63 -5.59
C GLU A 190 -24.44 -2.02 -4.13
N TYR A 191 -23.42 -1.93 -3.25
CA TYR A 191 -23.55 -2.35 -1.85
C TYR A 191 -23.99 -1.21 -0.95
N ASP A 192 -25.10 -1.42 -0.24
CA ASP A 192 -25.53 -0.58 0.86
C ASP A 192 -24.96 -1.12 2.19
N LEU A 193 -23.93 -0.47 2.70
CA LEU A 193 -23.27 -0.91 3.95
C LEU A 193 -24.15 -0.69 5.21
N THR A 194 -25.32 -0.08 5.08
CA THR A 194 -26.31 0.03 6.17
C THR A 194 -27.32 -1.13 6.18
N ASP A 195 -27.43 -1.88 5.05
CA ASP A 195 -28.34 -3.01 4.95
C ASP A 195 -27.65 -4.31 5.45
N PRO A 196 -28.23 -5.01 6.45
CA PRO A 196 -27.66 -6.23 7.00
C PRO A 196 -27.50 -7.36 5.98
N ASP A 197 -28.37 -7.46 4.96
CA ASP A 197 -28.29 -8.52 3.96
C ASP A 197 -27.11 -8.26 3.01
N HIS A 198 -26.81 -6.99 2.70
CA HIS A 198 -25.61 -6.61 1.93
C HIS A 198 -24.33 -6.84 2.76
N GLN A 199 -24.37 -6.52 4.07
CA GLN A 199 -23.23 -6.79 4.96
C GLN A 199 -22.93 -8.31 5.01
N GLN A 200 -23.97 -9.13 5.13
CA GLN A 200 -23.83 -10.59 5.14
C GLN A 200 -23.24 -11.10 3.81
N ALA A 201 -23.69 -10.58 2.67
CA ALA A 201 -23.15 -10.96 1.36
C ALA A 201 -21.65 -10.63 1.24
N ILE A 202 -21.22 -9.45 1.70
CA ILE A 202 -19.80 -9.07 1.74
C ILE A 202 -19.02 -10.02 2.66
N TRP A 203 -19.56 -10.32 3.84
CA TRP A 203 -18.95 -11.25 4.79
C TRP A 203 -18.76 -12.64 4.18
N ASP A 204 -19.75 -13.16 3.48
CA ASP A 204 -19.67 -14.48 2.84
C ASP A 204 -18.55 -14.54 1.80
N LEU A 205 -18.36 -13.46 1.02
CA LEU A 205 -17.22 -13.32 0.10
C LEU A 205 -15.88 -13.23 0.86
N MET A 206 -15.83 -12.48 1.95
CA MET A 206 -14.62 -12.38 2.77
C MET A 206 -14.20 -13.69 3.42
N MET A 207 -15.16 -14.59 3.69
CA MET A 207 -14.89 -15.91 4.30
C MET A 207 -14.46 -16.96 3.28
N GLN A 208 -14.52 -16.67 1.99
CA GLN A 208 -13.98 -17.56 0.95
C GLN A 208 -12.45 -17.65 1.05
N PRO A 209 -11.87 -18.79 0.66
CA PRO A 209 -10.43 -18.89 0.48
C PRO A 209 -9.89 -17.79 -0.45
N ILE A 210 -8.65 -17.42 -0.26
CA ILE A 210 -7.93 -16.49 -1.11
C ILE A 210 -6.76 -17.22 -1.78
N THR A 211 -6.61 -17.05 -3.08
CA THR A 211 -5.43 -17.56 -3.80
C THR A 211 -4.32 -16.51 -3.69
N VAL A 212 -3.17 -16.92 -3.18
CA VAL A 212 -1.99 -16.07 -3.02
C VAL A 212 -0.76 -16.79 -3.60
N MET A 213 0.35 -16.05 -3.78
CA MET A 213 1.59 -16.65 -4.23
C MET A 213 2.47 -17.03 -3.04
N ASP A 214 3.04 -18.25 -3.07
CA ASP A 214 4.01 -18.73 -2.08
C ASP A 214 5.44 -18.28 -2.45
N VAL A 215 5.61 -16.98 -2.54
CA VAL A 215 6.93 -16.37 -2.76
C VAL A 215 7.12 -15.26 -1.74
N GLY A 216 8.28 -15.23 -1.11
CA GLY A 216 8.64 -14.21 -0.11
C GLY A 216 9.12 -12.91 -0.76
N GLN A 217 8.93 -12.72 -2.04
CA GLN A 217 9.43 -11.60 -2.84
C GLN A 217 8.38 -11.14 -3.85
N THR A 218 8.72 -10.10 -4.59
CA THR A 218 7.93 -9.61 -5.72
C THR A 218 7.95 -10.62 -6.86
N GLU A 219 6.78 -10.88 -7.44
CA GLU A 219 6.63 -11.69 -8.66
C GLU A 219 6.12 -10.81 -9.80
N HIS A 220 6.59 -11.09 -11.01
CA HIS A 220 6.20 -10.37 -12.21
C HIS A 220 5.09 -11.10 -12.95
N VAL A 221 4.10 -10.34 -13.41
CA VAL A 221 3.02 -10.81 -14.27
C VAL A 221 3.37 -10.51 -15.73
N TYR A 222 3.28 -11.50 -16.58
CA TYR A 222 3.63 -11.37 -17.99
C TYR A 222 2.38 -11.41 -18.87
N PRO A 223 2.21 -10.48 -19.83
CA PRO A 223 1.03 -10.47 -20.71
C PRO A 223 1.01 -11.66 -21.67
N THR A 224 2.21 -12.16 -21.99
CA THR A 224 2.37 -13.37 -22.80
C THR A 224 3.45 -14.24 -22.18
N PHE A 225 3.23 -15.55 -22.20
CA PHE A 225 4.20 -16.50 -21.72
C PHE A 225 5.03 -17.06 -22.88
N THR A 226 6.37 -17.05 -22.73
CA THR A 226 7.30 -17.74 -23.62
C THR A 226 8.18 -18.62 -22.76
N PRO A 227 8.09 -19.96 -22.84
CA PRO A 227 8.91 -20.86 -22.06
C PRO A 227 10.40 -20.56 -22.23
N GLY A 228 11.14 -20.53 -21.13
CA GLY A 228 12.59 -20.29 -21.14
C GLY A 228 13.02 -18.86 -21.45
N ALA A 229 12.11 -17.92 -21.62
CA ALA A 229 12.48 -16.52 -21.77
C ALA A 229 13.04 -15.97 -20.43
N ASN A 230 14.29 -15.58 -20.46
CA ASN A 230 14.92 -14.88 -19.33
C ASN A 230 14.40 -13.44 -19.34
N ARG A 231 13.33 -13.18 -18.57
CA ARG A 231 12.70 -11.87 -18.54
C ARG A 231 13.24 -11.10 -17.36
N LYS A 232 13.72 -9.89 -17.65
CA LYS A 232 14.14 -8.97 -16.60
C LYS A 232 12.91 -8.24 -16.05
N PRO A 233 12.92 -7.89 -14.75
CA PRO A 233 11.98 -6.95 -14.18
C PRO A 233 11.88 -5.69 -15.06
N TYR A 234 10.67 -5.14 -15.21
CA TYR A 234 10.41 -3.90 -15.96
C TYR A 234 10.71 -3.93 -17.46
N GLU A 235 10.84 -5.08 -18.06
CA GLU A 235 10.85 -5.16 -19.51
C GLU A 235 9.46 -4.79 -20.07
N GLN A 236 9.41 -4.25 -21.29
CA GLN A 236 8.17 -3.75 -21.95
C GLN A 236 7.01 -4.76 -21.97
N ASN A 237 7.26 -6.00 -21.68
CA ASN A 237 6.27 -7.07 -21.65
C ASN A 237 5.89 -7.50 -20.23
N CYS A 238 6.30 -6.78 -19.19
CA CYS A 238 5.80 -6.99 -17.84
C CYS A 238 4.46 -6.27 -17.70
N ALA A 239 3.40 -6.99 -17.31
CA ALA A 239 2.09 -6.43 -17.08
C ALA A 239 1.95 -5.80 -15.70
N GLY A 240 2.78 -6.19 -14.74
CA GLY A 240 2.75 -5.66 -13.37
C GLY A 240 3.58 -6.48 -12.41
N GLU A 241 3.66 -6.02 -11.18
CA GLU A 241 4.31 -6.68 -10.06
C GLU A 241 3.30 -7.07 -8.97
N LEU A 242 3.51 -8.20 -8.35
CA LEU A 242 2.69 -8.72 -7.25
C LEU A 242 3.58 -9.08 -6.07
N HIS A 243 3.06 -8.88 -4.87
CA HIS A 243 3.76 -9.25 -3.64
C HIS A 243 3.20 -10.55 -3.08
N GLY A 244 4.07 -11.51 -2.83
CA GLY A 244 3.71 -12.85 -2.36
C GLY A 244 3.13 -12.90 -0.95
N GLN A 245 2.54 -14.06 -0.62
CA GLN A 245 2.02 -14.51 0.67
C GLN A 245 0.77 -13.81 1.21
N SER A 246 0.39 -12.66 0.70
CA SER A 246 -0.75 -11.91 1.26
C SER A 246 -1.68 -11.29 0.24
N GLN A 247 -1.18 -10.98 -0.93
CA GLN A 247 -1.97 -10.39 -2.01
C GLN A 247 -2.73 -11.46 -2.76
N GLY A 248 -4.04 -11.28 -2.86
CA GLY A 248 -4.90 -12.16 -3.64
C GLY A 248 -4.72 -11.99 -5.13
N VAL A 249 -4.85 -13.08 -5.84
CA VAL A 249 -4.91 -13.14 -7.30
C VAL A 249 -6.15 -13.89 -7.72
N HIS A 250 -6.77 -13.48 -8.82
CA HIS A 250 -7.89 -14.18 -9.44
C HIS A 250 -7.40 -15.01 -10.61
N VAL A 251 -7.60 -16.31 -10.55
CA VAL A 251 -7.24 -17.22 -11.64
C VAL A 251 -8.34 -17.18 -12.69
N LEU A 252 -8.02 -16.63 -13.87
CA LEU A 252 -8.96 -16.52 -14.99
C LEU A 252 -8.97 -17.75 -15.87
N GLU A 253 -7.81 -18.36 -16.07
CA GLU A 253 -7.65 -19.57 -16.87
C GLU A 253 -6.72 -20.55 -16.16
N GLU A 254 -7.19 -21.80 -16.02
CA GLU A 254 -6.38 -22.88 -15.48
C GLU A 254 -5.34 -23.35 -16.52
N ASP A 255 -4.26 -23.95 -16.03
CA ASP A 255 -3.26 -24.61 -16.86
C ASP A 255 -3.86 -25.83 -17.58
N THR A 256 -4.50 -25.59 -18.73
CA THR A 256 -5.17 -26.64 -19.51
C THR A 256 -4.27 -27.30 -20.56
N ASP A 257 -3.19 -26.65 -20.93
CA ASP A 257 -2.20 -27.16 -21.89
C ASP A 257 -1.00 -27.85 -21.22
N GLY A 258 -0.86 -27.70 -19.90
CA GLY A 258 0.15 -28.37 -19.10
C GLY A 258 1.52 -27.72 -19.17
N ASP A 259 1.59 -26.45 -19.56
CA ASP A 259 2.85 -25.69 -19.60
C ASP A 259 3.31 -25.17 -18.24
N GLY A 260 2.47 -25.31 -17.20
CA GLY A 260 2.76 -24.92 -15.83
C GLY A 260 2.41 -23.47 -15.50
N TYR A 261 1.69 -22.75 -16.37
CA TYR A 261 1.29 -21.37 -16.15
C TYR A 261 -0.23 -21.20 -16.16
N VAL A 262 -0.69 -20.19 -15.46
CA VAL A 262 -2.11 -19.79 -15.37
C VAL A 262 -2.25 -18.33 -15.67
N LEU A 263 -3.34 -17.95 -16.32
CA LEU A 263 -3.72 -16.55 -16.51
C LEU A 263 -4.41 -16.06 -15.25
N ILE A 264 -3.94 -14.93 -14.73
CA ILE A 264 -4.51 -14.29 -13.54
C ILE A 264 -4.85 -12.82 -13.81
N GLU A 265 -5.70 -12.25 -12.96
CA GLU A 265 -5.78 -10.82 -12.76
C GLU A 265 -5.48 -10.45 -11.30
N ALA A 266 -4.94 -9.27 -11.10
CA ALA A 266 -4.63 -8.72 -9.78
C ALA A 266 -4.36 -7.21 -9.88
N TYR A 267 -4.23 -6.53 -8.73
CA TYR A 267 -3.78 -5.14 -8.71
C TYR A 267 -2.26 -5.11 -8.55
N SER A 268 -1.57 -4.39 -9.44
CA SER A 268 -0.12 -4.27 -9.41
C SER A 268 0.37 -3.49 -8.18
N ASN A 269 1.45 -3.95 -7.58
CA ASN A 269 2.14 -3.29 -6.47
C ASN A 269 3.51 -2.76 -6.91
N ASP A 270 3.60 -2.24 -8.11
CA ASP A 270 4.85 -1.66 -8.60
C ASP A 270 5.23 -0.45 -7.74
N GLY A 271 6.13 -0.68 -6.79
CA GLY A 271 6.66 0.35 -5.89
C GLY A 271 7.95 0.98 -6.40
N THR A 272 8.42 0.60 -7.60
CA THR A 272 9.66 1.14 -8.11
C THR A 272 9.46 2.44 -8.85
N LYS A 273 10.44 3.33 -8.71
CA LYS A 273 10.65 4.42 -9.63
C LYS A 273 10.98 3.80 -10.98
N THR A 274 10.02 3.75 -11.88
CA THR A 274 10.33 3.52 -13.27
C THR A 274 11.28 4.62 -13.71
N ASP A 275 12.42 4.25 -14.30
CA ASP A 275 13.26 5.17 -15.04
C ASP A 275 12.34 5.98 -15.97
N ASP A 276 12.53 7.30 -16.09
CA ASP A 276 11.69 8.21 -16.89
C ASP A 276 11.47 7.74 -18.35
N THR A 277 12.20 6.74 -18.79
CA THR A 277 12.04 6.07 -20.08
C THR A 277 11.01 4.94 -20.08
N TYR A 278 10.55 4.51 -18.93
CA TYR A 278 9.55 3.45 -18.76
C TYR A 278 8.21 4.03 -18.31
N MET A 279 7.27 4.05 -19.23
CA MET A 279 5.83 4.00 -19.10
C MET A 279 5.22 4.54 -17.78
N GLU A 280 3.98 4.89 -17.85
CA GLU A 280 3.12 5.14 -16.69
C GLU A 280 3.32 4.05 -15.63
N SER A 281 3.44 4.46 -14.37
CA SER A 281 3.48 3.53 -13.26
C SER A 281 2.31 2.56 -13.34
N LEU A 282 2.58 1.28 -13.21
CA LEU A 282 1.56 0.23 -13.12
C LEU A 282 1.01 0.07 -11.69
N ASN A 283 1.55 0.82 -10.72
CA ASN A 283 1.12 0.73 -9.35
C ASN A 283 -0.38 0.96 -9.20
N ALA A 284 -1.02 0.09 -8.44
CA ALA A 284 -2.45 0.06 -8.17
C ALA A 284 -3.36 -0.14 -9.40
N LYS A 285 -2.81 -0.37 -10.59
CA LYS A 285 -3.62 -0.73 -11.76
C LYS A 285 -3.99 -2.20 -11.70
N LYS A 286 -5.20 -2.52 -12.12
CA LYS A 286 -5.67 -3.89 -12.35
C LYS A 286 -4.97 -4.42 -13.61
N VAL A 287 -4.28 -5.52 -13.49
CA VAL A 287 -3.47 -6.12 -14.55
C VAL A 287 -3.86 -7.58 -14.76
N GLN A 288 -3.67 -8.06 -15.98
CA GLN A 288 -3.83 -9.48 -16.33
C GLN A 288 -2.55 -10.01 -16.93
N GLY A 289 -2.24 -11.27 -16.65
CA GLY A 289 -1.07 -11.92 -17.21
C GLY A 289 -0.79 -13.27 -16.58
N TYR A 290 0.32 -13.86 -16.97
CA TYR A 290 0.67 -15.23 -16.62
C TYR A 290 1.62 -15.29 -15.44
N VAL A 291 1.37 -16.22 -14.53
CA VAL A 291 2.28 -16.61 -13.44
C VAL A 291 2.41 -18.13 -13.39
N LYS A 292 3.46 -18.65 -12.76
CA LYS A 292 3.62 -20.10 -12.56
C LYS A 292 2.52 -20.63 -11.67
N LYS A 293 1.83 -21.67 -12.09
CA LYS A 293 0.82 -22.37 -11.26
C LYS A 293 1.41 -22.90 -9.95
N SER A 294 2.66 -23.37 -10.00
CA SER A 294 3.32 -23.98 -8.84
C SER A 294 3.58 -23.03 -7.66
N ILE A 295 3.50 -21.72 -7.86
CA ILE A 295 3.65 -20.73 -6.80
C ILE A 295 2.32 -20.29 -6.20
N LEU A 296 1.19 -20.73 -6.74
CA LEU A 296 -0.14 -20.39 -6.25
C LEU A 296 -0.63 -21.41 -5.24
N PHE A 297 -1.23 -20.94 -4.17
CA PHE A 297 -1.91 -21.75 -3.18
C PHE A 297 -3.08 -21.02 -2.53
N GLU A 298 -4.05 -21.79 -2.05
CA GLU A 298 -5.20 -21.24 -1.35
C GLU A 298 -4.94 -21.11 0.15
N VAL A 299 -5.36 -19.99 0.70
CA VAL A 299 -5.33 -19.73 2.15
C VAL A 299 -6.76 -19.52 2.64
N LYS A 300 -7.16 -20.30 3.64
CA LYS A 300 -8.41 -20.07 4.34
C LYS A 300 -8.24 -18.90 5.32
N PRO A 301 -9.07 -17.85 5.23
CA PRO A 301 -8.98 -16.71 6.14
C PRO A 301 -9.40 -17.09 7.57
N SER A 302 -8.98 -16.29 8.55
CA SER A 302 -9.52 -16.31 9.91
C SER A 302 -11.00 -15.92 9.86
N SER A 303 -11.84 -16.64 10.60
CA SER A 303 -13.30 -16.43 10.59
C SER A 303 -13.79 -15.48 11.70
N LYS A 304 -12.88 -14.86 12.46
CA LYS A 304 -13.27 -14.01 13.58
C LYS A 304 -13.64 -12.60 13.14
N TYR A 305 -12.76 -12.00 12.37
CA TYR A 305 -12.93 -10.65 11.83
C TYR A 305 -12.55 -10.60 10.36
N ALA A 306 -13.09 -9.60 9.66
CA ALA A 306 -12.62 -9.18 8.34
C ALA A 306 -12.66 -7.66 8.25
N LEU A 307 -11.90 -7.09 7.33
CA LEU A 307 -11.80 -5.65 7.13
C LEU A 307 -12.18 -5.28 5.70
N LEU A 308 -12.95 -4.23 5.55
CA LEU A 308 -13.21 -3.59 4.27
C LEU A 308 -12.67 -2.16 4.32
N VAL A 309 -11.76 -1.83 3.42
CA VAL A 309 -11.29 -0.46 3.20
C VAL A 309 -11.96 0.10 1.95
N ASP A 310 -12.69 1.18 2.09
CA ASP A 310 -13.27 1.93 0.97
C ASP A 310 -12.38 3.14 0.67
N LYS A 311 -11.63 3.09 -0.43
CA LYS A 311 -10.71 4.15 -0.85
C LYS A 311 -11.45 5.44 -1.22
N LEU A 312 -12.65 5.34 -1.78
CA LEU A 312 -13.43 6.51 -2.16
C LEU A 312 -13.94 7.26 -0.92
N ARG A 313 -14.41 6.52 0.09
CA ARG A 313 -14.96 7.12 1.33
C ARG A 313 -13.91 7.37 2.40
N GLN A 314 -12.67 6.87 2.19
CA GLN A 314 -11.59 6.90 3.17
C GLN A 314 -12.01 6.34 4.53
N LYS A 315 -12.67 5.18 4.50
CA LYS A 315 -13.22 4.46 5.65
C LYS A 315 -12.71 3.03 5.70
N LEU A 316 -12.58 2.50 6.90
CA LEU A 316 -12.35 1.10 7.19
C LEU A 316 -13.53 0.57 8.00
N TYR A 317 -14.15 -0.49 7.52
CA TYR A 317 -15.24 -1.18 8.20
C TYR A 317 -14.73 -2.49 8.80
N ILE A 318 -15.11 -2.75 10.05
CA ILE A 318 -14.76 -3.98 10.78
C ILE A 318 -15.97 -4.89 10.76
N PHE A 319 -15.80 -6.07 10.20
CA PHE A 319 -16.82 -7.11 10.14
C PHE A 319 -16.58 -8.18 11.21
N GLU A 320 -17.66 -8.66 11.84
CA GLU A 320 -17.72 -9.82 12.70
C GLU A 320 -19.05 -10.54 12.46
N ALA A 321 -19.01 -11.85 12.18
CA ALA A 321 -20.17 -12.69 12.01
C ALA A 321 -21.27 -12.13 11.08
N GLY A 322 -20.89 -11.59 9.93
CA GLY A 322 -21.81 -11.08 8.92
C GLY A 322 -22.24 -9.62 9.11
N ALA A 323 -21.83 -8.95 10.15
CA ALA A 323 -22.24 -7.59 10.45
C ALA A 323 -21.06 -6.62 10.58
N ILE A 324 -21.25 -5.37 10.21
CA ILE A 324 -20.31 -4.28 10.51
C ILE A 324 -20.46 -3.92 11.97
N ILE A 325 -19.38 -4.11 12.74
CA ILE A 325 -19.31 -3.79 14.18
C ILE A 325 -18.58 -2.48 14.45
N GLY A 326 -18.01 -1.84 13.44
CA GLY A 326 -17.34 -0.57 13.59
C GLY A 326 -16.85 0.04 12.30
N GLU A 327 -16.70 1.34 12.32
CA GLU A 327 -16.21 2.17 11.23
C GLU A 327 -15.09 3.07 11.74
N LEU A 328 -14.01 3.18 11.00
CA LEU A 328 -12.84 3.98 11.34
C LEU A 328 -12.45 4.89 10.17
N ASP A 329 -12.04 6.12 10.48
CA ASP A 329 -11.44 7.00 9.49
C ASP A 329 -10.04 6.50 9.11
N VAL A 330 -9.77 6.52 7.80
CA VAL A 330 -8.44 6.17 7.27
C VAL A 330 -7.86 7.27 6.39
N SER A 331 -6.59 7.11 6.03
CA SER A 331 -5.93 7.88 4.98
C SER A 331 -5.09 6.92 4.16
N THR A 332 -5.51 6.69 2.92
CA THR A 332 -4.84 5.81 1.96
C THR A 332 -3.78 6.56 1.15
N GLY A 333 -3.10 5.87 0.26
CA GLY A 333 -2.04 6.41 -0.58
C GLY A 333 -2.51 7.50 -1.52
N LEU A 334 -1.73 8.58 -1.63
CA LEU A 334 -1.97 9.67 -2.57
C LEU A 334 -1.06 9.51 -3.78
N ASN A 335 -1.65 9.13 -4.89
CA ASN A 335 -0.99 9.17 -6.18
C ASN A 335 -0.93 10.60 -6.72
N ASN A 336 0.19 11.01 -7.26
CA ASN A 336 0.34 12.27 -7.98
C ASN A 336 1.45 12.17 -9.04
N ALA A 337 1.55 13.15 -9.93
CA ALA A 337 2.51 13.15 -11.03
C ALA A 337 3.99 13.00 -10.62
N LYS A 338 4.33 13.31 -9.37
CA LYS A 338 5.71 13.15 -8.85
C LYS A 338 5.92 11.81 -8.17
N GLN A 339 4.86 11.18 -7.70
CA GLN A 339 4.88 9.93 -6.93
C GLN A 339 3.72 9.02 -7.35
N PRO A 340 3.71 8.54 -8.60
CA PRO A 340 2.63 7.73 -9.14
C PRO A 340 2.55 6.31 -8.53
N TYR A 341 3.53 5.93 -7.71
CA TYR A 341 3.62 4.66 -7.01
C TYR A 341 3.11 4.70 -5.56
N ASN A 342 2.59 5.84 -5.10
CA ASN A 342 2.09 5.98 -3.73
C ASN A 342 0.63 5.53 -3.54
N GLU A 343 -0.06 5.13 -4.59
CA GLU A 343 -1.43 4.64 -4.48
C GLU A 343 -1.48 3.35 -3.63
N SER A 344 -2.47 3.25 -2.74
CA SER A 344 -2.77 1.99 -2.07
C SER A 344 -3.48 1.07 -3.05
N PRO A 345 -2.91 -0.07 -3.43
CA PRO A 345 -3.56 -0.97 -4.38
C PRO A 345 -4.87 -1.51 -3.82
N ALA A 346 -5.91 -1.54 -4.66
CA ALA A 346 -7.13 -2.26 -4.38
C ALA A 346 -6.90 -3.78 -4.44
N GLY A 347 -7.89 -4.58 -4.11
CA GLY A 347 -7.78 -6.04 -4.16
C GLY A 347 -8.19 -6.72 -2.87
N GLU A 348 -8.00 -8.02 -2.84
CA GLU A 348 -8.16 -8.82 -1.64
C GLU A 348 -6.81 -9.22 -1.06
N TYR A 349 -6.72 -9.18 0.26
CA TYR A 349 -5.50 -9.42 1.01
C TYR A 349 -5.80 -10.24 2.28
N ILE A 350 -4.74 -10.75 2.89
CA ILE A 350 -4.76 -11.27 4.26
C ILE A 350 -3.71 -10.58 5.11
N THR A 351 -3.96 -10.42 6.40
CA THR A 351 -2.94 -9.96 7.34
C THR A 351 -1.85 -11.02 7.49
N VAL A 352 -0.59 -10.60 7.45
CA VAL A 352 0.58 -11.51 7.49
C VAL A 352 1.23 -11.52 8.87
N SER A 353 1.55 -10.34 9.40
CA SER A 353 2.31 -10.22 10.64
C SER A 353 2.04 -8.91 11.35
N LYS A 354 2.29 -8.91 12.65
CA LYS A 354 2.30 -7.70 13.49
C LYS A 354 3.72 -7.15 13.50
N VAL A 355 3.93 -6.02 12.80
CA VAL A 355 5.25 -5.37 12.67
C VAL A 355 5.59 -4.56 13.92
N GLY A 356 4.60 -3.94 14.56
CA GLY A 356 4.79 -3.09 15.73
C GLY A 356 4.93 -1.61 15.39
N ASP A 357 5.75 -0.91 16.16
CA ASP A 357 6.04 0.50 15.91
C ASP A 357 7.21 0.58 14.91
N PHE A 358 7.07 1.43 13.89
CA PHE A 358 8.10 1.64 12.88
C PHE A 358 8.40 3.13 12.72
N LYS A 359 9.59 3.45 12.23
CA LYS A 359 10.01 4.80 11.93
C LYS A 359 9.98 5.03 10.42
N ALA A 360 9.16 5.95 9.96
CA ALA A 360 9.17 6.40 8.58
C ALA A 360 10.38 7.31 8.31
N GLY A 361 10.79 7.43 7.04
CA GLY A 361 12.01 8.13 6.63
C GLY A 361 12.12 9.59 7.08
N SER A 362 10.99 10.28 7.26
CA SER A 362 10.94 11.63 7.87
C SER A 362 11.31 11.66 9.36
N GLY A 363 11.50 10.52 10.01
CA GLY A 363 11.69 10.41 11.44
C GLY A 363 10.38 10.30 12.24
N THR A 364 9.24 10.35 11.58
CA THR A 364 7.92 10.14 12.17
C THR A 364 7.71 8.67 12.52
N ILE A 365 6.82 8.39 13.45
CA ILE A 365 6.55 7.03 13.95
C ILE A 365 5.13 6.64 13.61
N GLY A 366 4.98 5.45 12.99
CA GLY A 366 3.71 4.73 12.87
C GLY A 366 3.67 3.64 13.93
N ARG A 367 2.53 3.50 14.60
CA ARG A 367 2.35 2.54 15.69
C ARG A 367 1.41 1.41 15.30
N PHE A 368 1.58 0.27 15.98
CA PHE A 368 0.69 -0.87 15.85
C PHE A 368 0.60 -1.42 14.42
N ALA A 369 1.65 -1.33 13.64
CA ALA A 369 1.61 -1.70 12.24
C ALA A 369 1.35 -3.20 12.04
N ILE A 370 0.37 -3.51 11.17
CA ILE A 370 0.00 -4.86 10.72
C ILE A 370 0.26 -4.91 9.21
N ARG A 371 1.03 -5.90 8.77
CA ARG A 371 1.34 -6.11 7.36
C ARG A 371 0.18 -6.77 6.64
N ILE A 372 -0.24 -6.19 5.52
CA ILE A 372 -1.23 -6.78 4.60
C ILE A 372 -0.65 -7.05 3.22
N ASN A 373 0.54 -6.49 2.93
CA ASN A 373 1.26 -6.68 1.68
C ASN A 373 2.75 -6.37 1.91
N GLY A 374 3.63 -6.71 0.97
CA GLY A 374 5.06 -6.48 1.06
C GLY A 374 5.43 -5.08 1.53
N GLY A 375 4.86 -4.05 0.90
CA GLY A 375 5.08 -2.63 1.22
C GLY A 375 3.93 -1.94 1.95
N THR A 376 2.75 -2.58 2.09
CA THR A 376 1.54 -1.92 2.62
C THR A 376 1.24 -2.38 4.04
N LEU A 377 1.12 -1.42 4.93
CA LEU A 377 0.80 -1.62 6.33
C LEU A 377 -0.53 -0.95 6.69
N LEU A 378 -1.30 -1.58 7.56
CA LEU A 378 -2.30 -0.91 8.38
C LEU A 378 -1.59 -0.37 9.62
N HIS A 379 -1.67 0.91 9.93
CA HIS A 379 -1.00 1.47 11.10
C HIS A 379 -1.70 2.71 11.66
N GLU A 380 -1.45 3.03 12.92
CA GLU A 380 -1.94 4.28 13.52
C GLU A 380 -1.43 5.49 12.72
N VAL A 381 -2.25 6.53 12.61
CA VAL A 381 -1.82 7.81 12.05
C VAL A 381 -0.47 8.23 12.63
N LEU A 382 0.43 8.73 11.77
CA LEU A 382 1.80 9.06 12.15
C LEU A 382 1.89 10.14 13.22
N HIS A 383 2.97 10.15 13.98
CA HIS A 383 3.27 11.22 14.92
C HIS A 383 4.75 11.61 14.90
N ASP A 384 5.01 12.87 15.18
CA ASP A 384 6.33 13.36 15.59
C ASP A 384 6.53 13.12 17.09
N THR A 385 7.78 13.13 17.53
CA THR A 385 8.12 13.03 18.95
C THR A 385 8.87 14.28 19.39
N ALA A 386 8.32 14.99 20.35
CA ALA A 386 8.98 16.13 20.97
C ALA A 386 10.20 15.69 21.80
N LYS A 387 11.06 16.65 22.17
CA LYS A 387 12.28 16.37 22.96
C LYS A 387 12.00 15.74 24.34
N ASP A 388 10.81 15.97 24.87
CA ASP A 388 10.36 15.41 26.16
C ASP A 388 9.64 14.06 26.01
N GLY A 389 9.61 13.49 24.78
CA GLY A 389 8.94 12.23 24.48
C GLY A 389 7.43 12.38 24.16
N THR A 390 6.88 13.58 24.20
CA THR A 390 5.47 13.81 23.86
C THR A 390 5.21 13.55 22.39
N ARG A 391 4.16 12.78 22.07
CA ARG A 391 3.72 12.50 20.69
C ARG A 391 2.91 13.66 20.14
N ILE A 392 3.23 14.09 18.92
CA ILE A 392 2.62 15.23 18.23
C ILE A 392 1.97 14.73 16.94
N TYR A 393 0.64 14.77 16.88
CA TYR A 393 -0.16 14.27 15.75
C TYR A 393 -0.69 15.38 14.83
N THR A 394 -0.39 16.65 15.13
CA THR A 394 -1.01 17.81 14.50
C THR A 394 -0.80 17.90 12.99
N ALA A 395 0.27 17.30 12.46
CA ALA A 395 0.55 17.30 11.04
C ALA A 395 -0.21 16.20 10.26
N TYR A 396 -0.55 15.08 10.92
CA TYR A 396 -1.03 13.89 10.22
C TYR A 396 -2.49 13.54 10.54
N GLU A 397 -2.96 13.84 11.75
CA GLU A 397 -4.34 13.55 12.14
C GLU A 397 -5.40 14.28 11.28
N PRO A 398 -5.18 15.54 10.83
CA PRO A 398 -6.08 16.20 9.91
C PRO A 398 -6.17 15.57 8.50
N GLN A 399 -5.24 14.67 8.17
CA GLN A 399 -5.23 13.96 6.90
C GLN A 399 -6.16 12.73 6.88
N LEU A 400 -6.68 12.31 8.02
CA LEU A 400 -7.69 11.26 8.07
C LEU A 400 -8.95 11.70 7.31
N GLY A 401 -9.56 10.79 6.56
CA GLY A 401 -10.68 11.06 5.67
C GLY A 401 -10.27 11.61 4.30
N MET A 402 -8.98 11.55 3.93
CA MET A 402 -8.49 11.88 2.59
C MET A 402 -7.23 11.09 2.24
N LYS A 403 -6.95 10.93 0.96
CA LYS A 403 -5.70 10.34 0.47
C LYS A 403 -4.51 11.25 0.82
N ALA A 404 -3.52 10.75 1.54
CA ALA A 404 -2.34 11.53 1.92
C ALA A 404 -1.14 10.66 2.30
N SER A 405 -1.23 9.33 2.25
CA SER A 405 -0.13 8.44 2.59
C SER A 405 0.75 8.11 1.38
N HIS A 406 1.79 7.34 1.62
CA HIS A 406 2.71 6.83 0.59
C HIS A 406 2.43 5.34 0.27
N GLY A 407 1.17 4.91 0.35
CA GLY A 407 0.74 3.54 0.06
C GLY A 407 0.21 2.78 1.28
N CYS A 408 0.72 3.04 2.48
CA CYS A 408 0.16 2.47 3.71
C CYS A 408 -1.23 3.04 4.02
N ILE A 409 -2.01 2.30 4.79
CA ILE A 409 -3.34 2.73 5.25
C ILE A 409 -3.20 3.23 6.69
N ARG A 410 -3.23 4.54 6.86
CA ARG A 410 -3.21 5.19 8.18
C ARG A 410 -4.61 5.12 8.77
N ILE A 411 -4.71 4.71 10.03
CA ILE A 411 -5.98 4.49 10.73
C ILE A 411 -6.04 5.39 11.95
N GLN A 412 -7.23 5.88 12.26
CA GLN A 412 -7.46 6.75 13.41
C GLN A 412 -6.94 6.13 14.71
N ARG A 413 -6.31 6.96 15.55
CA ARG A 413 -5.84 6.57 16.89
C ARG A 413 -6.90 6.70 17.97
N LYS A 414 -7.88 7.58 17.76
CA LYS A 414 -8.98 7.77 18.69
C LYS A 414 -9.98 6.66 18.50
N ALA A 415 -10.48 6.16 19.61
CA ALA A 415 -11.53 5.17 19.57
C ALA A 415 -12.84 5.79 19.06
N ASN A 416 -13.53 5.04 18.19
CA ASN A 416 -14.92 5.33 17.84
C ASN A 416 -15.87 5.07 19.05
N ALA A 417 -17.16 5.23 18.84
CA ALA A 417 -18.17 5.00 19.90
C ALA A 417 -18.16 3.56 20.46
N GLN A 418 -17.67 2.59 19.67
CA GLN A 418 -17.55 1.17 20.05
C GLN A 418 -16.21 0.85 20.74
N GLY A 419 -15.35 1.85 20.96
CA GLY A 419 -14.05 1.67 21.58
C GLY A 419 -12.97 1.17 20.62
N GLN A 420 -13.20 1.22 19.30
CA GLN A 420 -12.31 0.66 18.27
C GLN A 420 -11.43 1.76 17.64
N ASN A 421 -10.19 1.40 17.36
CA ASN A 421 -9.16 2.22 16.70
C ASN A 421 -8.03 1.29 16.20
N MET A 422 -6.92 1.84 15.72
CA MET A 422 -5.79 1.03 15.29
C MET A 422 -5.22 0.13 16.41
N GLN A 423 -5.17 0.60 17.65
CA GLN A 423 -4.72 -0.23 18.77
C GLN A 423 -5.69 -1.40 19.05
N TRP A 424 -6.98 -1.18 18.87
CA TRP A 424 -7.98 -2.23 18.96
C TRP A 424 -7.75 -3.29 17.86
N LEU A 425 -7.54 -2.86 16.60
CA LEU A 425 -7.20 -3.78 15.50
C LEU A 425 -5.95 -4.60 15.83
N TRP A 426 -4.89 -3.94 16.30
CA TRP A 426 -3.67 -4.62 16.72
C TRP A 426 -3.91 -5.69 17.78
N ASN A 427 -4.76 -5.43 18.74
CA ASN A 427 -5.02 -6.36 19.84
C ASN A 427 -5.93 -7.54 19.43
N ASN A 428 -6.84 -7.34 18.48
CA ASN A 428 -7.91 -8.27 18.18
C ASN A 428 -7.75 -9.03 16.87
N LEU A 429 -7.06 -8.46 15.87
CA LEU A 429 -6.85 -9.15 14.60
C LEU A 429 -5.82 -10.28 14.75
N GLU A 430 -6.07 -11.36 14.03
CA GLU A 430 -5.20 -12.51 13.87
C GLU A 430 -4.52 -12.45 12.50
N ASN A 431 -3.43 -13.21 12.33
CA ASN A 431 -2.87 -13.45 11.00
C ASN A 431 -3.92 -14.15 10.14
N LYS A 432 -3.90 -13.91 8.84
CA LYS A 432 -4.89 -14.38 7.87
C LYS A 432 -6.28 -13.76 8.02
N THR A 433 -6.42 -12.63 8.74
CA THR A 433 -7.64 -11.84 8.67
C THR A 433 -7.79 -11.30 7.25
N LYS A 434 -8.93 -11.56 6.60
CA LYS A 434 -9.22 -11.07 5.24
C LYS A 434 -9.35 -9.55 5.24
N VAL A 435 -8.77 -8.91 4.23
CA VAL A 435 -8.88 -7.48 4.00
C VAL A 435 -9.30 -7.25 2.54
N PHE A 436 -10.45 -6.67 2.35
CA PHE A 436 -10.87 -6.14 1.05
C PHE A 436 -10.51 -4.66 0.97
N ILE A 437 -9.96 -4.24 -0.15
CA ILE A 437 -9.70 -2.81 -0.45
C ILE A 437 -10.45 -2.49 -1.73
N TRP A 438 -11.56 -1.78 -1.61
CA TRP A 438 -12.33 -1.31 -2.75
C TRP A 438 -11.62 -0.16 -3.43
N ASP A 439 -11.52 -0.27 -4.74
CA ASP A 439 -10.98 0.81 -5.57
C ASP A 439 -11.90 2.04 -5.54
N ASP A 440 -11.34 3.17 -5.86
CA ASP A 440 -12.06 4.43 -6.03
C ASP A 440 -12.22 4.81 -7.51
N GLN A 441 -11.45 4.20 -8.41
CA GLN A 441 -11.49 4.49 -9.84
C GLN A 441 -12.79 3.97 -10.47
N GLY A 442 -13.38 4.78 -11.38
CA GLY A 442 -14.62 4.43 -12.09
C GLY A 442 -15.88 4.38 -11.23
N ARG A 443 -15.81 4.84 -9.98
CA ARG A 443 -16.94 4.84 -9.05
C ARG A 443 -17.74 6.13 -9.10
N GLN A 444 -19.01 6.05 -8.69
CA GLN A 444 -19.86 7.21 -8.47
C GLN A 444 -19.48 7.93 -7.16
N MET A 445 -19.34 9.26 -7.22
CA MET A 445 -19.19 10.04 -6.00
C MET A 445 -20.44 9.88 -5.12
N TYR A 446 -20.21 9.67 -3.85
CA TYR A 446 -21.26 9.62 -2.84
C TYR A 446 -21.80 11.03 -2.54
N GLU A 447 -23.01 11.12 -2.02
CA GLU A 447 -23.53 12.38 -1.51
C GLU A 447 -22.83 12.72 -0.18
N PRO A 448 -22.15 13.88 -0.05
CA PRO A 448 -21.45 14.21 1.17
C PRO A 448 -22.42 14.48 2.32
N GLU A 449 -22.16 13.89 3.48
CA GLU A 449 -22.96 14.09 4.68
C GLU A 449 -22.44 15.28 5.49
N LEU A 450 -23.32 16.21 5.79
CA LEU A 450 -23.03 17.29 6.73
C LEU A 450 -23.46 16.86 8.14
N PRO A 451 -22.66 17.16 9.18
CA PRO A 451 -23.09 17.01 10.55
C PRO A 451 -24.40 17.79 10.84
N ASP A 452 -25.19 17.31 11.81
CA ASP A 452 -26.41 18.01 12.21
C ASP A 452 -26.08 19.46 12.60
N SER A 453 -26.72 20.40 11.93
CA SER A 453 -26.55 21.83 12.21
C SER A 453 -26.85 22.19 13.68
N ASN A 454 -27.68 21.40 14.35
CA ASN A 454 -28.02 21.57 15.79
C ASN A 454 -27.04 20.83 16.72
N LEU A 455 -26.04 20.15 16.20
CA LEU A 455 -25.03 19.49 17.03
C LEU A 455 -24.39 20.50 17.97
N GLN A 456 -24.56 20.28 19.29
CA GLN A 456 -24.00 21.13 20.32
C GLN A 456 -22.48 21.13 20.29
N LEU A 457 -21.88 22.30 20.22
CA LEU A 457 -20.44 22.49 20.30
C LEU A 457 -20.05 23.27 21.56
N TYR A 458 -18.85 23.03 22.03
CA TYR A 458 -18.30 23.61 23.26
C TYR A 458 -16.98 24.32 22.97
N ARG A 459 -16.70 25.40 23.70
CA ARG A 459 -15.43 26.14 23.63
C ARG A 459 -14.96 26.62 24.99
N ASN A 460 -13.69 27.00 25.09
CA ASN A 460 -13.21 27.78 26.22
C ASN A 460 -13.39 29.29 25.91
N PRO A 461 -14.31 30.01 26.58
CA PRO A 461 -14.56 31.42 26.28
C PRO A 461 -13.42 32.35 26.70
N ASN A 462 -12.50 31.86 27.55
CA ASN A 462 -11.35 32.63 28.04
C ASN A 462 -10.10 32.46 27.20
N GLY A 463 -10.21 31.86 26.05
CA GLY A 463 -9.12 31.59 25.12
C GLY A 463 -9.06 30.12 24.73
N GLY A 464 -8.50 29.89 23.55
CA GLY A 464 -8.46 28.58 22.92
C GLY A 464 -8.83 28.72 21.45
N SER A 465 -8.24 27.86 20.63
CA SER A 465 -8.43 27.87 19.17
C SER A 465 -9.36 26.77 18.69
N ASN A 466 -9.89 25.93 19.61
CA ASN A 466 -10.65 24.75 19.22
C ASN A 466 -12.10 24.81 19.70
N TYR A 467 -12.99 24.22 18.90
CA TYR A 467 -14.30 23.79 19.35
C TYR A 467 -14.31 22.28 19.62
N HIS A 468 -15.24 21.84 20.45
CA HIS A 468 -15.31 20.48 21.00
C HIS A 468 -16.74 19.95 20.92
N VAL A 469 -16.92 18.63 20.92
CA VAL A 469 -18.21 17.94 21.08
C VAL A 469 -18.42 17.38 22.49
N ASP A 470 -17.40 17.49 23.34
CA ASP A 470 -17.41 17.04 24.73
C ASP A 470 -17.06 18.23 25.65
N GLU A 471 -17.95 18.60 26.54
CA GLU A 471 -17.73 19.70 27.51
C GLU A 471 -16.58 19.41 28.48
N ASN A 472 -16.26 18.12 28.68
CA ASN A 472 -15.21 17.65 29.57
C ASN A 472 -14.02 17.04 28.78
N CYS A 473 -13.79 17.51 27.54
CA CYS A 473 -12.78 16.97 26.64
C CYS A 473 -11.41 16.82 27.33
N SER A 474 -10.86 15.63 27.30
CA SER A 474 -9.55 15.28 27.89
C SER A 474 -8.35 16.01 27.27
N GLY A 475 -8.53 16.62 26.09
CA GLY A 475 -7.53 17.48 25.44
C GLY A 475 -7.43 18.88 26.06
N VAL A 476 -8.29 19.21 27.00
CA VAL A 476 -8.34 20.51 27.69
C VAL A 476 -7.85 20.36 29.13
N LYS A 477 -7.04 21.31 29.58
CA LYS A 477 -6.59 21.31 30.98
C LYS A 477 -7.79 21.42 31.94
N SER A 478 -7.79 20.63 33.01
CA SER A 478 -8.91 20.51 33.96
C SER A 478 -9.39 21.84 34.57
N GLN A 479 -8.49 22.81 34.70
CA GLN A 479 -8.84 24.15 35.23
C GLN A 479 -9.78 24.96 34.31
N TYR A 480 -9.95 24.52 33.03
CA TYR A 480 -10.83 25.17 32.05
C TYR A 480 -12.11 24.37 31.77
N LEU A 481 -12.33 23.28 32.51
CA LEU A 481 -13.47 22.42 32.36
C LEU A 481 -14.53 22.75 33.46
N PRO A 482 -15.83 22.58 33.17
CA PRO A 482 -16.36 22.22 31.85
C PRO A 482 -16.27 23.38 30.84
N LEU A 483 -16.23 23.04 29.57
CA LEU A 483 -16.28 24.00 28.47
C LEU A 483 -17.68 24.62 28.36
N THR A 484 -17.79 25.77 27.71
CA THR A 484 -19.07 26.46 27.50
C THR A 484 -19.70 26.00 26.18
N GLY A 485 -20.95 25.54 26.26
CA GLY A 485 -21.77 25.15 25.10
C GLY A 485 -22.73 26.27 24.71
N ASP A 486 -22.25 27.28 24.02
CA ASP A 486 -23.00 28.48 23.64
C ASP A 486 -23.28 28.59 22.13
N PHE A 487 -22.98 27.54 21.35
CA PHE A 487 -23.19 27.51 19.91
C PHE A 487 -23.33 26.07 19.39
N THR A 488 -23.79 25.96 18.14
CA THR A 488 -23.96 24.68 17.43
C THR A 488 -23.06 24.60 16.19
N TYR A 489 -23.05 23.44 15.54
CA TYR A 489 -22.31 23.24 14.30
C TYR A 489 -22.74 24.23 13.20
N GLY A 490 -24.06 24.53 13.10
CA GLY A 490 -24.57 25.52 12.15
C GLY A 490 -24.14 26.96 12.45
N ASP A 491 -23.60 27.23 13.65
CA ASP A 491 -23.10 28.55 14.02
C ASP A 491 -21.65 28.80 13.65
N LEU A 492 -20.94 27.80 13.14
CA LEU A 492 -19.48 27.88 12.88
C LEU A 492 -19.10 29.01 11.90
N GLU A 493 -20.01 29.40 11.00
CA GLU A 493 -19.78 30.49 10.03
C GLU A 493 -19.90 31.90 10.62
N LYS A 494 -20.45 32.03 11.84
CA LYS A 494 -20.54 33.31 12.50
C LYS A 494 -19.16 33.86 12.81
N ASP A 495 -18.98 35.18 12.68
CA ASP A 495 -17.70 35.88 12.89
C ASP A 495 -17.02 35.52 14.22
N GLU A 496 -17.82 35.20 15.23
CA GLU A 496 -17.35 34.83 16.56
C GLU A 496 -16.68 33.44 16.59
N PHE A 497 -17.13 32.48 15.75
CA PHE A 497 -16.68 31.07 15.77
C PHE A 497 -15.84 30.67 14.56
N LYS A 498 -15.83 31.48 13.51
CA LYS A 498 -15.16 31.12 12.23
C LYS A 498 -13.65 30.84 12.32
N LYS A 499 -13.01 31.28 13.42
CA LYS A 499 -11.57 31.03 13.65
C LYS A 499 -11.30 29.79 14.48
N LEU A 500 -12.34 29.18 15.05
CA LEU A 500 -12.18 27.97 15.82
C LEU A 500 -11.93 26.78 14.89
N THR A 501 -11.05 25.89 15.29
CA THR A 501 -10.72 24.65 14.58
C THR A 501 -11.27 23.45 15.35
N PRO A 502 -11.57 22.32 14.69
CA PRO A 502 -12.07 21.14 15.37
C PRO A 502 -11.04 20.57 16.34
N CYS A 503 -11.49 20.19 17.52
CA CYS A 503 -10.65 19.48 18.48
C CYS A 503 -10.46 18.04 18.05
N SER A 504 -9.22 17.68 17.80
CA SER A 504 -8.87 16.31 17.47
C SER A 504 -9.01 15.33 18.65
N PHE A 505 -9.05 15.79 19.91
CA PHE A 505 -9.16 14.92 21.09
C PHE A 505 -10.56 14.36 21.33
N CYS A 506 -11.61 15.12 21.11
CA CYS A 506 -12.98 14.66 21.28
C CYS A 506 -13.68 14.30 19.96
N GLY A 507 -12.96 14.32 18.82
CA GLY A 507 -13.56 13.98 17.54
C GLY A 507 -14.56 15.01 17.03
N ALA A 508 -14.33 16.30 17.32
CA ALA A 508 -15.17 17.35 16.81
C ALA A 508 -15.20 17.32 15.27
N PRO A 509 -16.38 17.36 14.63
CA PRO A 509 -16.48 17.27 13.18
C PRO A 509 -15.75 18.43 12.52
N VAL A 510 -15.16 18.18 11.36
CA VAL A 510 -14.50 19.23 10.57
C VAL A 510 -15.52 20.24 10.06
N ARG A 511 -15.04 21.42 9.72
CA ARG A 511 -15.89 22.50 9.21
C ARG A 511 -16.50 22.15 7.84
N PRO A 512 -17.65 22.75 7.48
CA PRO A 512 -18.27 22.51 6.17
C PRO A 512 -17.31 22.74 4.99
N GLU A 513 -16.50 23.81 5.05
CA GLU A 513 -15.54 24.12 3.99
C GLU A 513 -14.49 23.02 3.83
N THR A 514 -14.02 22.47 4.94
CA THR A 514 -13.04 21.36 4.91
C THR A 514 -13.66 20.09 4.34
N LEU A 515 -14.94 19.81 4.64
CA LEU A 515 -15.66 18.68 4.04
C LEU A 515 -15.80 18.87 2.53
N TYR A 516 -16.17 20.08 2.10
CA TYR A 516 -16.27 20.39 0.68
C TYR A 516 -14.92 20.28 -0.04
N GLU A 517 -13.84 20.85 0.55
CA GLU A 517 -12.50 20.75 -0.01
C GLU A 517 -12.04 19.28 -0.16
N ARG A 518 -12.35 18.42 0.81
CA ARG A 518 -12.08 16.99 0.73
C ARG A 518 -12.89 16.31 -0.37
N TYR A 519 -14.18 16.61 -0.45
CA TYR A 519 -15.05 16.07 -1.50
C TYR A 519 -14.56 16.46 -2.90
N VAL A 520 -14.22 17.74 -3.12
CA VAL A 520 -13.65 18.21 -4.39
C VAL A 520 -12.34 17.51 -4.70
N PHE A 521 -11.48 17.37 -3.71
CA PHE A 521 -10.21 16.66 -3.86
C PHE A 521 -10.41 15.21 -4.31
N GLU A 522 -11.32 14.47 -3.68
CA GLU A 522 -11.62 13.08 -4.08
C GLU A 522 -12.26 13.01 -5.46
N ALA A 523 -13.18 13.93 -5.78
CA ALA A 523 -13.76 14.01 -7.12
C ALA A 523 -12.68 14.23 -8.20
N GLU A 524 -11.72 15.11 -7.95
CA GLU A 524 -10.57 15.32 -8.84
C GLU A 524 -9.69 14.06 -8.99
N GLN A 525 -9.51 13.28 -7.91
CA GLN A 525 -8.70 12.05 -7.97
C GLN A 525 -9.31 10.98 -8.86
N ILE A 526 -10.63 10.89 -8.94
CA ILE A 526 -11.35 9.89 -9.75
C ILE A 526 -11.90 10.46 -11.07
N GLY A 527 -11.65 11.74 -11.37
CA GLY A 527 -12.15 12.40 -12.58
C GLY A 527 -13.66 12.67 -12.58
N ALA A 528 -14.30 12.71 -11.40
CA ALA A 528 -15.72 12.99 -11.27
C ALA A 528 -16.03 14.50 -11.24
N GLU A 529 -17.21 14.88 -11.69
CA GLU A 529 -17.69 16.26 -11.59
C GLU A 529 -18.35 16.52 -10.23
N VAL A 530 -18.08 17.70 -9.67
CA VAL A 530 -18.80 18.20 -8.50
C VAL A 530 -20.09 18.86 -8.96
N THR A 531 -21.23 18.24 -8.62
CA THR A 531 -22.54 18.69 -9.07
C THR A 531 -22.97 20.02 -8.43
N ASP A 532 -23.88 20.74 -9.09
CA ASP A 532 -24.40 22.00 -8.55
C ASP A 532 -25.24 21.77 -7.29
N GLU A 533 -25.86 20.58 -7.13
CA GLU A 533 -26.55 20.18 -5.90
C GLU A 533 -25.59 20.10 -4.71
N VAL A 534 -24.43 19.48 -4.92
CA VAL A 534 -23.40 19.41 -3.87
C VAL A 534 -22.88 20.81 -3.54
N LYS A 535 -22.58 21.65 -4.54
CA LYS A 535 -22.18 23.04 -4.31
C LYS A 535 -23.22 23.80 -3.47
N ALA A 536 -24.50 23.69 -3.88
CA ALA A 536 -25.60 24.34 -3.14
C ALA A 536 -25.72 23.83 -1.69
N LYS A 537 -25.52 22.52 -1.44
CA LYS A 537 -25.53 21.91 -0.11
C LYS A 537 -24.49 22.54 0.82
N PHE A 538 -23.33 22.94 0.26
CA PHE A 538 -22.27 23.62 1.01
C PHE A 538 -22.33 25.15 0.93
N GLY A 539 -23.37 25.73 0.30
CA GLY A 539 -23.51 27.18 0.13
C GLY A 539 -22.49 27.80 -0.81
N ILE A 540 -21.98 27.02 -1.76
CA ILE A 540 -21.04 27.48 -2.81
C ILE A 540 -21.86 27.83 -4.05
N GLU A 541 -21.68 29.07 -4.58
CA GLU A 541 -22.32 29.54 -5.81
C GLU A 541 -21.52 29.17 -7.06
#